data_b657af28a9893ef937dd282de9cb7d31
#
_entry.id   b657af28a9893ef937dd282de9cb7d31
#
_cell.length_a   1.000
_cell.length_b   1.000
_cell.length_c   1.000
_cell.angle_alpha   90.00
_cell.angle_beta   90.00
_cell.angle_gamma   90.00
#
_symmetry.space_group_name_H-M   'P 1'
#
loop_
_entity.id
_entity.type
_entity.pdbx_description
1 polymer ?
#
loop_
_entity_poly.entity_id
_entity_poly.type
_entity_poly.pdbx_seq_one_letter_code
_entity_poly.pdbx_strand_id
1 'polypeptide(L)'
;MDKTAKKLKQKRRAEREKALNAIRQEQEKELLKRFEVVAKKHGIKKFNKKQALLSYKLVEDEAISDGTIYTIMFVAWYLHIKYGYNYIRIAQFIDAVNYYSKSTVENKRDTEKLIDEMKRECQFDYVELMSDFDPLKIKTDTSAEDKLKMAVCKMQAILPVTLYVLYFKMGWKKKRMNAVGEVAKQVMKEIPKGKIKEIREVLRNDCGMVFYSNG
;
A
#
# COMPACT_ATOMS: atom_id res chain seq x y z
N MET A 1 37.01 8.47 13.38
CA MET A 1 36.31 8.30 12.09
C MET A 1 36.91 9.21 11.04
N ASP A 2 37.37 8.63 9.95
CA ASP A 2 38.12 9.31 8.90
C ASP A 2 37.26 10.37 8.18
N LYS A 3 37.76 11.63 8.13
CA LYS A 3 37.10 12.78 7.47
C LYS A 3 36.82 12.48 5.99
N THR A 4 37.64 11.66 5.37
CA THR A 4 37.52 11.22 3.96
C THR A 4 36.31 10.32 3.74
N ALA A 5 36.08 9.36 4.64
CA ALA A 5 34.92 8.47 4.58
C ALA A 5 33.59 9.22 4.75
N LYS A 6 33.59 10.27 5.62
CA LYS A 6 32.38 11.12 5.81
C LYS A 6 32.08 11.94 4.57
N LYS A 7 33.10 12.53 3.91
CA LYS A 7 32.93 13.28 2.63
C LYS A 7 32.43 12.37 1.51
N LEU A 8 32.97 11.15 1.39
CA LEU A 8 32.55 10.20 0.36
C LEU A 8 31.08 9.78 0.54
N LYS A 9 30.66 9.55 1.80
CA LYS A 9 29.26 9.22 2.13
C LYS A 9 28.31 10.37 1.80
N GLN A 10 28.71 11.63 2.06
CA GLN A 10 27.91 12.80 1.70
C GLN A 10 27.82 12.96 0.17
N LYS A 11 28.92 12.78 -0.58
CA LYS A 11 28.92 12.84 -2.04
C LYS A 11 27.96 11.81 -2.65
N ARG A 12 28.03 10.54 -2.20
CA ARG A 12 27.11 9.48 -2.66
C ARG A 12 25.65 9.76 -2.34
N ARG A 13 25.35 10.41 -1.19
CA ARG A 13 23.97 10.83 -0.86
C ARG A 13 23.49 11.91 -1.82
N ALA A 14 24.29 12.94 -2.07
CA ALA A 14 23.94 14.01 -2.99
C ALA A 14 23.75 13.50 -4.43
N GLU A 15 24.58 12.58 -4.90
CA GLU A 15 24.44 11.95 -6.21
C GLU A 15 23.15 11.14 -6.33
N ARG A 16 22.79 10.36 -5.29
CA ARG A 16 21.52 9.63 -5.23
C ARG A 16 20.30 10.54 -5.22
N GLU A 17 20.38 11.62 -4.44
CA GLU A 17 19.28 12.61 -4.37
C GLU A 17 19.10 13.33 -5.71
N LYS A 18 20.20 13.67 -6.37
CA LYS A 18 20.17 14.26 -7.73
C LYS A 18 19.56 13.29 -8.75
N ALA A 19 19.91 12.02 -8.71
CA ALA A 19 19.34 10.99 -9.58
C ALA A 19 17.83 10.79 -9.33
N LEU A 20 17.40 10.73 -8.06
CA LEU A 20 15.99 10.62 -7.69
C LEU A 20 15.18 11.84 -8.16
N ASN A 21 15.74 13.04 -8.02
CA ASN A 21 15.08 14.27 -8.49
C ASN A 21 14.95 14.31 -10.01
N ALA A 22 15.95 13.81 -10.75
CA ALA A 22 15.87 13.70 -12.21
C ALA A 22 14.76 12.72 -12.64
N ILE A 23 14.65 11.56 -11.99
CA ILE A 23 13.57 10.58 -12.24
C ILE A 23 12.20 11.21 -11.97
N ARG A 24 12.04 11.91 -10.83
CA ARG A 24 10.78 12.58 -10.49
C ARG A 24 10.39 13.63 -11.53
N GLN A 25 11.35 14.45 -11.98
CA GLN A 25 11.09 15.44 -13.02
C GLN A 25 10.65 14.82 -14.34
N GLU A 26 11.23 13.69 -14.72
CA GLU A 26 10.83 12.98 -15.94
C GLU A 26 9.42 12.38 -15.81
N GLN A 27 9.10 11.78 -14.68
CA GLN A 27 7.76 11.29 -14.38
C GLN A 27 6.71 12.41 -14.39
N GLU A 28 7.03 13.58 -13.79
CA GLU A 28 6.13 14.74 -13.82
C GLU A 28 5.90 15.26 -15.24
N LYS A 29 6.94 15.27 -16.11
CA LYS A 29 6.79 15.66 -17.52
C LYS A 29 5.89 14.70 -18.28
N GLU A 30 6.07 13.39 -18.08
CA GLU A 30 5.25 12.38 -18.74
C GLU A 30 3.79 12.48 -18.30
N LEU A 31 3.55 12.66 -17.01
CA LEU A 31 2.23 12.85 -16.43
C LEU A 31 1.53 14.09 -17.03
N LEU A 32 2.24 15.20 -17.11
CA LEU A 32 1.71 16.43 -17.72
C LEU A 32 1.33 16.25 -19.19
N LYS A 33 2.12 15.50 -19.96
CA LYS A 33 1.77 15.19 -21.36
C LYS A 33 0.46 14.40 -21.44
N ARG A 34 0.26 13.41 -20.55
CA ARG A 34 -0.99 12.63 -20.47
C ARG A 34 -2.18 13.53 -20.14
N PHE A 35 -2.05 14.43 -19.15
CA PHE A 35 -3.10 15.41 -18.82
C PHE A 35 -3.42 16.36 -19.95
N GLU A 36 -2.43 16.85 -20.71
CA GLU A 36 -2.65 17.70 -21.88
C GLU A 36 -3.47 16.97 -22.96
N VAL A 37 -3.18 15.69 -23.20
CA VAL A 37 -3.95 14.86 -24.15
C VAL A 37 -5.40 14.72 -23.71
N VAL A 38 -5.63 14.42 -22.44
CA VAL A 38 -6.99 14.29 -21.85
C VAL A 38 -7.73 15.63 -21.90
N ALA A 39 -7.07 16.72 -21.51
CA ALA A 39 -7.65 18.06 -21.56
C ALA A 39 -8.08 18.45 -22.98
N LYS A 40 -7.26 18.19 -23.99
CA LYS A 40 -7.61 18.41 -25.42
C LYS A 40 -8.80 17.58 -25.84
N LYS A 41 -8.85 16.29 -25.46
CA LYS A 41 -9.97 15.39 -25.76
C LYS A 41 -11.30 15.89 -25.21
N HIS A 42 -11.27 16.52 -24.02
CA HIS A 42 -12.44 17.08 -23.35
C HIS A 42 -12.69 18.57 -23.64
N GLY A 43 -12.00 19.16 -24.62
CA GLY A 43 -12.24 20.55 -25.05
C GLY A 43 -11.80 21.62 -24.04
N ILE A 44 -10.90 21.29 -23.10
CA ILE A 44 -10.42 22.24 -22.10
C ILE A 44 -9.45 23.20 -22.74
N LYS A 45 -9.90 24.45 -22.98
CA LYS A 45 -9.12 25.48 -23.67
C LYS A 45 -7.94 26.05 -22.87
N LYS A 46 -8.03 26.06 -21.53
CA LYS A 46 -6.97 26.55 -20.64
C LYS A 46 -6.56 25.45 -19.67
N PHE A 47 -5.45 24.77 -19.97
CA PHE A 47 -4.89 23.75 -19.11
C PHE A 47 -3.84 24.35 -18.15
N ASN A 48 -4.12 24.32 -16.85
CA ASN A 48 -3.20 24.79 -15.83
C ASN A 48 -2.35 23.62 -15.31
N LYS A 49 -1.10 23.54 -15.76
CA LYS A 49 -0.15 22.48 -15.40
C LYS A 49 0.08 22.35 -13.89
N LYS A 50 0.23 23.47 -13.19
CA LYS A 50 0.49 23.50 -11.75
C LYS A 50 -0.71 22.96 -10.96
N GLN A 51 -1.93 23.32 -11.35
CA GLN A 51 -3.16 22.87 -10.72
C GLN A 51 -3.41 21.38 -10.99
N ALA A 52 -3.12 20.92 -12.22
CA ALA A 52 -3.24 19.51 -12.57
C ALA A 52 -2.29 18.63 -11.76
N LEU A 53 -1.04 19.03 -11.60
CA LEU A 53 -0.07 18.31 -10.75
C LEU A 53 -0.46 18.31 -9.27
N LEU A 54 -0.97 19.44 -8.76
CA LEU A 54 -1.43 19.52 -7.38
C LEU A 54 -2.62 18.59 -7.12
N SER A 55 -3.61 18.63 -8.03
CA SER A 55 -4.77 17.73 -7.94
C SER A 55 -4.38 16.26 -8.02
N TYR A 56 -3.42 15.91 -8.89
CA TYR A 56 -2.91 14.54 -8.97
C TYR A 56 -2.23 14.11 -7.66
N LYS A 57 -1.38 14.97 -7.08
CA LYS A 57 -0.72 14.67 -5.80
C LYS A 57 -1.72 14.46 -4.67
N LEU A 58 -2.77 15.25 -4.60
CA LEU A 58 -3.83 15.06 -3.60
C LEU A 58 -4.53 13.71 -3.78
N VAL A 59 -4.86 13.33 -5.02
CA VAL A 59 -5.47 12.02 -5.32
C VAL A 59 -4.52 10.87 -4.99
N GLU A 60 -3.22 11.04 -5.28
CA GLU A 60 -2.19 10.05 -4.94
C GLU A 60 -2.06 9.87 -3.42
N ASP A 61 -1.99 10.96 -2.65
CA ASP A 61 -1.89 10.92 -1.19
C ASP A 61 -3.12 10.26 -0.55
N GLU A 62 -4.32 10.56 -1.04
CA GLU A 62 -5.55 9.90 -0.61
C GLU A 62 -5.53 8.40 -0.94
N ALA A 63 -5.16 8.02 -2.16
CA ALA A 63 -5.11 6.62 -2.58
C ALA A 63 -4.08 5.82 -1.77
N ILE A 64 -2.94 6.44 -1.42
CA ILE A 64 -1.92 5.85 -0.55
C ILE A 64 -2.47 5.63 0.86
N SER A 65 -3.19 6.61 1.41
CA SER A 65 -3.86 6.51 2.70
C SER A 65 -4.92 5.43 2.70
N ASP A 66 -5.80 5.45 1.71
CA ASP A 66 -6.87 4.47 1.54
C ASP A 66 -6.32 3.04 1.41
N GLY A 67 -5.32 2.81 0.56
CA GLY A 67 -4.71 1.50 0.39
C GLY A 67 -4.10 0.94 1.67
N THR A 68 -3.52 1.79 2.51
CA THR A 68 -3.00 1.40 3.83
C THR A 68 -4.13 1.00 4.78
N ILE A 69 -5.18 1.84 4.87
CA ILE A 69 -6.36 1.60 5.70
C ILE A 69 -7.07 0.32 5.24
N TYR A 70 -7.27 0.13 3.94
CA TYR A 70 -7.92 -1.05 3.38
C TYR A 70 -7.17 -2.34 3.70
N THR A 71 -5.83 -2.31 3.66
CA THR A 71 -5.01 -3.47 4.05
C THR A 71 -5.22 -3.83 5.52
N ILE A 72 -5.17 -2.84 6.41
CA ILE A 72 -5.37 -3.05 7.85
C ILE A 72 -6.78 -3.55 8.12
N MET A 73 -7.80 -2.92 7.52
CA MET A 73 -9.21 -3.32 7.66
C MET A 73 -9.44 -4.75 7.19
N PHE A 74 -8.92 -5.10 6.01
CA PHE A 74 -9.06 -6.45 5.48
C PHE A 74 -8.45 -7.50 6.41
N VAL A 75 -7.22 -7.29 6.88
CA VAL A 75 -6.58 -8.26 7.78
C VAL A 75 -7.29 -8.33 9.13
N ALA A 76 -7.72 -7.19 9.69
CA ALA A 76 -8.51 -7.14 10.92
C ALA A 76 -9.83 -7.92 10.77
N TRP A 77 -10.57 -7.71 9.67
CA TRP A 77 -11.78 -8.45 9.34
C TRP A 77 -11.50 -9.94 9.21
N TYR A 78 -10.43 -10.35 8.50
CA TYR A 78 -10.06 -11.74 8.35
C TYR A 78 -9.73 -12.40 9.69
N LEU A 79 -9.00 -11.70 10.57
CA LEU A 79 -8.71 -12.15 11.92
C LEU A 79 -9.98 -12.32 12.76
N HIS A 80 -10.94 -11.41 12.61
CA HIS A 80 -12.23 -11.50 13.29
C HIS A 80 -13.03 -12.70 12.80
N ILE A 81 -13.34 -12.76 11.51
CA ILE A 81 -14.22 -13.79 10.94
C ILE A 81 -13.62 -15.18 11.04
N LYS A 82 -12.31 -15.35 10.82
CA LYS A 82 -11.68 -16.67 10.74
C LYS A 82 -11.17 -17.17 12.09
N TYR A 83 -10.79 -16.27 13.00
CA TYR A 83 -10.14 -16.62 14.26
C TYR A 83 -10.84 -16.06 15.50
N GLY A 84 -11.97 -15.37 15.33
CA GLY A 84 -12.76 -14.81 16.44
C GLY A 84 -12.03 -13.71 17.22
N TYR A 85 -11.14 -12.95 16.58
CA TYR A 85 -10.45 -11.86 17.25
C TYR A 85 -11.44 -10.76 17.61
N ASN A 86 -11.44 -10.39 18.90
CA ASN A 86 -12.22 -9.27 19.41
C ASN A 86 -11.47 -7.92 19.23
N TYR A 87 -12.14 -6.83 19.58
CA TYR A 87 -11.59 -5.47 19.53
C TYR A 87 -10.18 -5.36 20.11
N ILE A 88 -9.92 -5.91 21.31
CA ILE A 88 -8.62 -5.76 22.00
C ILE A 88 -7.49 -6.41 21.18
N ARG A 89 -7.69 -7.62 20.68
CA ARG A 89 -6.68 -8.32 19.88
C ARG A 89 -6.46 -7.67 18.53
N ILE A 90 -7.51 -7.11 17.91
CA ILE A 90 -7.39 -6.39 16.65
C ILE A 90 -6.66 -5.05 16.88
N ALA A 91 -6.96 -4.32 17.95
CA ALA A 91 -6.24 -3.10 18.29
C ALA A 91 -4.73 -3.36 18.48
N GLN A 92 -4.36 -4.41 19.22
CA GLN A 92 -2.95 -4.82 19.38
C GLN A 92 -2.28 -5.17 18.04
N PHE A 93 -3.01 -5.81 17.13
CA PHE A 93 -2.51 -6.07 15.78
C PHE A 93 -2.28 -4.76 15.01
N ILE A 94 -3.23 -3.84 15.05
CA ILE A 94 -3.13 -2.52 14.36
C ILE A 94 -1.95 -1.73 14.91
N ASP A 95 -1.77 -1.67 16.23
CA ASP A 95 -0.64 -1.00 16.87
C ASP A 95 0.70 -1.59 16.41
N ALA A 96 0.79 -2.92 16.33
CA ALA A 96 1.98 -3.59 15.83
C ALA A 96 2.23 -3.26 14.35
N VAL A 97 1.20 -3.27 13.48
CA VAL A 97 1.34 -2.88 12.07
C VAL A 97 1.82 -1.44 11.95
N ASN A 98 1.23 -0.52 12.70
CA ASN A 98 1.64 0.89 12.70
C ASN A 98 3.10 1.06 13.14
N TYR A 99 3.53 0.36 14.19
CA TYR A 99 4.91 0.39 14.66
C TYR A 99 5.89 -0.11 13.58
N TYR A 100 5.62 -1.27 12.96
CA TYR A 100 6.49 -1.83 11.92
C TYR A 100 6.45 -1.03 10.62
N SER A 101 5.30 -0.52 10.22
CA SER A 101 5.19 0.37 9.05
C SER A 101 6.02 1.63 9.22
N LYS A 102 5.94 2.27 10.38
CA LYS A 102 6.73 3.46 10.70
C LYS A 102 8.23 3.15 10.72
N SER A 103 8.63 2.06 11.38
CA SER A 103 10.04 1.65 11.41
C SER A 103 10.59 1.26 10.04
N THR A 104 9.76 0.72 9.16
CA THR A 104 10.12 0.39 7.78
C THR A 104 10.38 1.66 6.96
N VAL A 105 9.55 2.69 7.14
CA VAL A 105 9.72 3.99 6.47
C VAL A 105 10.92 4.75 7.03
N GLU A 106 11.06 4.86 8.36
CA GLU A 106 12.11 5.65 9.03
C GLU A 106 13.50 5.01 8.93
N ASN A 107 13.60 3.69 9.08
CA ASN A 107 14.87 2.96 9.14
C ASN A 107 15.28 2.34 7.80
N LYS A 108 14.52 2.57 6.70
CA LYS A 108 14.75 1.89 5.41
C LYS A 108 14.95 0.37 5.60
N ARG A 109 14.25 -0.24 6.53
CA ARG A 109 14.07 -1.68 6.50
C ARG A 109 13.27 -1.95 5.26
N ASP A 110 13.98 -2.32 4.25
CA ASP A 110 13.46 -2.60 2.94
C ASP A 110 12.38 -3.67 3.09
N THR A 111 11.21 -3.43 2.56
CA THR A 111 10.11 -4.42 2.55
C THR A 111 10.62 -5.76 1.98
N GLU A 112 11.59 -5.72 1.06
CA GLU A 112 12.29 -6.89 0.54
C GLU A 112 12.94 -7.73 1.65
N LYS A 113 13.58 -7.10 2.64
CA LYS A 113 14.18 -7.84 3.77
C LYS A 113 13.14 -8.56 4.63
N LEU A 114 11.95 -7.98 4.81
CA LEU A 114 10.87 -8.64 5.52
C LEU A 114 10.35 -9.85 4.74
N ILE A 115 10.24 -9.72 3.43
CA ILE A 115 9.85 -10.81 2.51
C ILE A 115 10.88 -11.93 2.56
N ASP A 116 12.16 -11.60 2.46
CA ASP A 116 13.26 -12.57 2.50
C ASP A 116 13.31 -13.30 3.86
N GLU A 117 13.09 -12.59 4.96
CA GLU A 117 13.02 -13.18 6.29
C GLU A 117 11.84 -14.17 6.41
N MET A 118 10.64 -13.80 5.97
CA MET A 118 9.47 -14.71 5.96
C MET A 118 9.72 -15.94 5.07
N LYS A 119 10.39 -15.76 3.91
CA LYS A 119 10.74 -16.86 3.01
C LYS A 119 11.71 -17.83 3.67
N ARG A 120 12.75 -17.32 4.32
CA ARG A 120 13.78 -18.13 4.99
C ARG A 120 13.26 -18.83 6.23
N GLU A 121 12.55 -18.11 7.11
CA GLU A 121 12.21 -18.59 8.45
C GLU A 121 10.90 -19.37 8.51
N CYS A 122 9.92 -19.06 7.66
CA CYS A 122 8.63 -19.78 7.65
C CYS A 122 8.24 -20.34 6.29
N GLN A 123 9.15 -20.32 5.31
CA GLN A 123 8.96 -20.82 3.94
C GLN A 123 7.76 -20.17 3.22
N PHE A 124 7.43 -18.93 3.58
CA PHE A 124 6.38 -18.18 2.94
C PHE A 124 6.97 -17.26 1.86
N ASP A 125 6.66 -17.54 0.60
CA ASP A 125 7.11 -16.75 -0.54
C ASP A 125 6.01 -15.78 -0.99
N TYR A 126 6.15 -14.51 -0.60
CA TYR A 126 5.20 -13.46 -0.97
C TYR A 126 5.23 -13.16 -2.48
N VAL A 127 6.40 -13.24 -3.09
CA VAL A 127 6.57 -12.95 -4.52
C VAL A 127 5.86 -14.03 -5.35
N GLU A 128 6.03 -15.30 -5.00
CA GLU A 128 5.32 -16.42 -5.60
C GLU A 128 3.81 -16.28 -5.42
N LEU A 129 3.36 -15.97 -4.19
CA LEU A 129 1.95 -15.78 -3.89
C LEU A 129 1.30 -14.72 -4.79
N MET A 130 1.99 -13.59 -5.03
CA MET A 130 1.45 -12.45 -5.78
C MET A 130 1.78 -12.48 -7.28
N SER A 131 2.46 -13.50 -7.77
CA SER A 131 2.96 -13.57 -9.15
C SER A 131 1.85 -13.54 -10.23
N ASP A 132 0.67 -14.04 -9.90
CA ASP A 132 -0.52 -14.08 -10.78
C ASP A 132 -1.45 -12.86 -10.60
N PHE A 133 -1.11 -11.93 -9.70
CA PHE A 133 -1.92 -10.76 -9.38
C PHE A 133 -1.33 -9.48 -9.95
N ASP A 134 -2.05 -8.84 -10.88
CA ASP A 134 -1.70 -7.55 -11.47
C ASP A 134 -2.78 -6.50 -11.10
N PRO A 135 -2.48 -5.56 -10.20
CA PRO A 135 -3.45 -4.55 -9.78
C PRO A 135 -3.90 -3.63 -10.92
N LEU A 136 -3.09 -3.49 -11.98
CA LEU A 136 -3.40 -2.64 -13.13
C LEU A 136 -4.46 -3.26 -14.04
N LYS A 137 -4.69 -4.58 -13.96
CA LYS A 137 -5.71 -5.31 -14.72
C LYS A 137 -7.09 -5.31 -14.06
N ILE A 138 -7.24 -4.70 -12.89
CA ILE A 138 -8.53 -4.61 -12.21
C ILE A 138 -9.45 -3.72 -13.04
N LYS A 139 -10.58 -4.27 -13.48
CA LYS A 139 -11.61 -3.53 -14.20
C LYS A 139 -12.48 -2.76 -13.22
N THR A 140 -12.74 -1.52 -13.52
CA THR A 140 -13.67 -0.67 -12.77
C THR A 140 -14.55 0.09 -13.75
N ASP A 141 -15.81 0.29 -13.38
CA ASP A 141 -16.78 1.03 -14.18
C ASP A 141 -16.92 2.48 -13.70
N THR A 142 -15.99 2.95 -12.86
CA THR A 142 -16.11 4.25 -12.19
C THR A 142 -15.10 5.27 -12.71
N SER A 143 -15.46 6.56 -12.64
CA SER A 143 -14.58 7.69 -12.92
C SER A 143 -13.38 7.80 -11.95
N ALA A 144 -13.39 7.01 -10.87
CA ALA A 144 -12.31 6.92 -9.87
C ALA A 144 -11.34 5.74 -10.13
N GLU A 145 -11.30 5.21 -11.36
CA GLU A 145 -10.50 4.03 -11.70
C GLU A 145 -9.03 4.16 -11.29
N ASP A 146 -8.40 5.29 -11.60
CA ASP A 146 -6.99 5.49 -11.29
C ASP A 146 -6.73 5.55 -9.77
N LYS A 147 -7.58 6.25 -9.01
CA LYS A 147 -7.49 6.30 -7.54
C LYS A 147 -7.60 4.90 -6.96
N LEU A 148 -8.52 4.10 -7.46
CA LEU A 148 -8.76 2.75 -6.99
C LEU A 148 -7.59 1.81 -7.30
N LYS A 149 -7.05 1.86 -8.52
CA LYS A 149 -5.87 1.10 -8.91
C LYS A 149 -4.66 1.47 -8.05
N MET A 150 -4.46 2.76 -7.78
CA MET A 150 -3.40 3.24 -6.89
C MET A 150 -3.57 2.71 -5.46
N ALA A 151 -4.80 2.72 -4.93
CA ALA A 151 -5.10 2.16 -3.60
C ALA A 151 -4.79 0.66 -3.56
N VAL A 152 -5.14 -0.11 -4.59
CA VAL A 152 -4.83 -1.55 -4.66
C VAL A 152 -3.31 -1.79 -4.81
N CYS A 153 -2.60 -1.00 -5.61
CA CYS A 153 -1.13 -1.06 -5.66
C CYS A 153 -0.52 -0.81 -4.27
N LYS A 154 -1.07 0.15 -3.52
CA LYS A 154 -0.62 0.42 -2.16
C LYS A 154 -0.96 -0.69 -1.19
N MET A 155 -2.13 -1.31 -1.30
CA MET A 155 -2.47 -2.52 -0.54
C MET A 155 -1.43 -3.63 -0.76
N GLN A 156 -1.08 -3.89 -2.02
CA GLN A 156 -0.07 -4.88 -2.37
C GLN A 156 1.30 -4.56 -1.76
N ALA A 157 1.67 -3.28 -1.71
CA ALA A 157 2.95 -2.85 -1.14
C ALA A 157 2.99 -2.92 0.40
N ILE A 158 1.86 -2.71 1.08
CA ILE A 158 1.75 -2.73 2.55
C ILE A 158 1.48 -4.14 3.10
N LEU A 159 0.87 -5.01 2.30
CA LEU A 159 0.53 -6.36 2.72
C LEU A 159 1.72 -7.16 3.30
N PRO A 160 2.95 -7.11 2.76
CA PRO A 160 4.10 -7.79 3.37
C PRO A 160 4.38 -7.36 4.81
N VAL A 161 4.20 -6.08 5.14
CA VAL A 161 4.40 -5.58 6.51
C VAL A 161 3.35 -6.16 7.45
N THR A 162 2.08 -6.23 7.03
CA THR A 162 1.01 -6.82 7.83
C THR A 162 1.20 -8.32 8.01
N LEU A 163 1.62 -9.02 6.96
CA LEU A 163 1.96 -10.45 7.01
C LEU A 163 3.16 -10.71 7.92
N TYR A 164 4.18 -9.85 7.87
CA TYR A 164 5.33 -9.95 8.78
C TYR A 164 4.91 -9.81 10.25
N VAL A 165 3.97 -8.92 10.57
CA VAL A 165 3.42 -8.82 11.93
C VAL A 165 2.71 -10.11 12.35
N LEU A 166 1.92 -10.72 11.46
CA LEU A 166 1.28 -12.01 11.74
C LEU A 166 2.32 -13.12 11.97
N TYR A 167 3.38 -13.15 11.18
CA TYR A 167 4.50 -14.08 11.36
C TYR A 167 5.23 -13.82 12.68
N PHE A 168 5.74 -12.59 12.89
CA PHE A 168 6.67 -12.27 13.97
C PHE A 168 5.98 -12.18 15.34
N LYS A 169 4.79 -11.55 15.42
CA LYS A 169 4.07 -11.35 16.69
C LYS A 169 3.10 -12.47 17.00
N MET A 170 2.50 -13.11 16.01
CA MET A 170 1.47 -14.12 16.21
C MET A 170 1.94 -15.54 15.90
N GLY A 171 3.21 -15.72 15.50
CA GLY A 171 3.81 -17.01 15.22
C GLY A 171 3.19 -17.76 14.04
N TRP A 172 2.59 -17.04 13.09
CA TRP A 172 1.95 -17.67 11.94
C TRP A 172 3.00 -18.28 11.01
N LYS A 173 2.66 -19.43 10.42
CA LYS A 173 3.52 -20.16 9.50
C LYS A 173 2.88 -20.22 8.10
N LYS A 174 3.61 -20.74 7.12
CA LYS A 174 3.29 -20.80 5.68
C LYS A 174 1.80 -21.01 5.40
N LYS A 175 1.17 -22.05 5.98
CA LYS A 175 -0.23 -22.40 5.70
C LYS A 175 -1.20 -21.26 6.00
N ARG A 176 -1.06 -20.59 7.17
CA ARG A 176 -1.92 -19.46 7.55
C ARG A 176 -1.60 -18.22 6.75
N MET A 177 -0.31 -17.99 6.46
CA MET A 177 0.16 -16.86 5.66
C MET A 177 -0.38 -16.94 4.23
N ASN A 178 -0.28 -18.11 3.59
CA ASN A 178 -0.86 -18.34 2.27
C ASN A 178 -2.38 -18.10 2.27
N ALA A 179 -3.09 -18.62 3.26
CA ALA A 179 -4.54 -18.46 3.34
C ALA A 179 -4.97 -16.99 3.41
N VAL A 180 -4.31 -16.16 4.23
CA VAL A 180 -4.64 -14.73 4.27
C VAL A 180 -4.21 -14.00 3.00
N GLY A 181 -3.11 -14.39 2.37
CA GLY A 181 -2.64 -13.83 1.11
C GLY A 181 -3.59 -14.11 -0.05
N GLU A 182 -4.11 -15.33 -0.17
CA GLU A 182 -5.11 -15.65 -1.19
C GLU A 182 -6.42 -14.86 -0.98
N VAL A 183 -6.88 -14.74 0.26
CA VAL A 183 -8.07 -13.90 0.54
C VAL A 183 -7.78 -12.43 0.27
N ALA A 184 -6.54 -11.95 0.51
CA ALA A 184 -6.13 -10.60 0.15
C ALA A 184 -6.25 -10.34 -1.36
N LYS A 185 -5.78 -11.25 -2.21
CA LYS A 185 -5.94 -11.15 -3.67
C LYS A 185 -7.41 -11.07 -4.07
N GLN A 186 -8.26 -11.90 -3.47
CA GLN A 186 -9.69 -11.88 -3.73
C GLN A 186 -10.33 -10.56 -3.31
N VAL A 187 -10.04 -10.07 -2.11
CA VAL A 187 -10.55 -8.77 -1.64
C VAL A 187 -10.11 -7.64 -2.54
N MET A 188 -8.84 -7.60 -2.96
CA MET A 188 -8.33 -6.59 -3.89
C MET A 188 -9.09 -6.57 -5.22
N LYS A 189 -9.48 -7.75 -5.77
CA LYS A 189 -10.31 -7.86 -6.97
C LYS A 189 -11.74 -7.38 -6.77
N GLU A 190 -12.26 -7.45 -5.55
CA GLU A 190 -13.64 -7.10 -5.21
C GLU A 190 -13.80 -5.68 -4.66
N ILE A 191 -12.71 -4.94 -4.44
CA ILE A 191 -12.77 -3.54 -3.99
C ILE A 191 -13.67 -2.69 -4.88
N PRO A 192 -13.60 -2.76 -6.22
CA PRO A 192 -14.47 -2.00 -7.11
C PRO A 192 -15.98 -2.30 -6.92
N LYS A 193 -16.29 -3.48 -6.40
CA LYS A 193 -17.65 -3.95 -6.13
C LYS A 193 -18.17 -3.60 -4.73
N GLY A 194 -17.44 -2.73 -4.00
CA GLY A 194 -17.85 -2.28 -2.67
C GLY A 194 -17.39 -3.18 -1.51
N LYS A 195 -16.48 -4.13 -1.73
CA LYS A 195 -16.04 -5.08 -0.68
C LYS A 195 -15.49 -4.40 0.58
N ILE A 196 -14.80 -3.28 0.43
CA ILE A 196 -14.29 -2.51 1.58
C ILE A 196 -15.43 -1.95 2.44
N LYS A 197 -16.54 -1.55 1.82
CA LYS A 197 -17.73 -1.08 2.56
C LYS A 197 -18.32 -2.20 3.42
N GLU A 198 -18.46 -3.38 2.86
CA GLU A 198 -18.94 -4.56 3.59
C GLU A 198 -18.02 -4.91 4.78
N ILE A 199 -16.70 -4.94 4.56
CA ILE A 199 -15.70 -5.18 5.60
C ILE A 199 -15.81 -4.16 6.72
N ARG A 200 -15.96 -2.88 6.38
CA ARG A 200 -16.11 -1.78 7.33
C ARG A 200 -17.36 -1.94 8.18
N GLU A 201 -18.49 -2.32 7.58
CA GLU A 201 -19.73 -2.56 8.28
C GLU A 201 -19.63 -3.71 9.28
N VAL A 202 -19.03 -4.82 8.90
CA VAL A 202 -18.79 -5.96 9.80
C VAL A 202 -17.91 -5.54 10.98
N LEU A 203 -16.76 -4.89 10.73
CA LEU A 203 -15.87 -4.46 11.82
C LEU A 203 -16.52 -3.45 12.76
N ARG A 204 -17.37 -2.57 12.23
CA ARG A 204 -18.10 -1.61 13.05
C ARG A 204 -19.15 -2.28 13.91
N ASN A 205 -19.95 -3.18 13.33
CA ASN A 205 -21.08 -3.81 14.01
C ASN A 205 -20.64 -4.88 15.01
N ASP A 206 -19.67 -5.71 14.63
CA ASP A 206 -19.27 -6.88 15.45
C ASP A 206 -18.12 -6.57 16.40
N CYS A 207 -17.24 -5.62 16.03
CA CYS A 207 -16.05 -5.28 16.83
C CYS A 207 -16.10 -3.86 17.42
N GLY A 208 -17.08 -3.02 17.08
CA GLY A 208 -17.14 -1.62 17.50
C GLY A 208 -16.01 -0.76 16.94
N MET A 209 -15.36 -1.19 15.84
CA MET A 209 -14.22 -0.49 15.24
C MET A 209 -14.67 0.46 14.14
N VAL A 210 -14.21 1.71 14.20
CA VAL A 210 -14.49 2.71 13.19
C VAL A 210 -13.20 3.08 12.46
N PHE A 211 -13.20 2.87 11.14
CA PHE A 211 -12.11 3.28 10.28
C PHE A 211 -12.56 4.49 9.45
N TYR A 212 -11.82 5.56 9.58
CA TYR A 212 -12.05 6.77 8.80
C TYR A 212 -11.20 6.70 7.53
N SER A 213 -11.84 6.78 6.37
CA SER A 213 -11.19 7.07 5.09
C SER A 213 -11.56 8.50 4.69
N ASN A 214 -10.66 9.18 4.05
CA ASN A 214 -10.85 10.56 3.59
C ASN A 214 -11.75 10.66 2.34
N GLY A 215 -12.47 9.60 1.98
CA GLY A 215 -13.35 9.56 0.82
C GLY A 215 -14.67 8.86 1.07
#